data_f5e447a9db95db889bd64cd3584b1857
#
_entry.id   f5e447a9db95db889bd64cd3584b1857
#
_cell.length_a   1.000
_cell.length_b   1.000
_cell.length_c   1.000
_cell.angle_alpha   90.00
_cell.angle_beta   90.00
_cell.angle_gamma   90.00
#
_symmetry.space_group_name_H-M   'P 1'
#
loop_
_entity.id
_entity.type
_entity.pdbx_description
1 polymer ?
#
loop_
_entity_poly.entity_id
_entity_poly.type
_entity_poly.pdbx_seq_one_letter_code
_entity_poly.pdbx_strand_id
1 'polypeptide(L)'
;MLDAFKHPRVRDLAWVMCSPSMLKDDAPQHSVFTEEDCELLFDKALDKLYELEKNPTHLLSYLERFPSQRVGRYFEILVQYWLEHLTEFEVIASNLQIHKGKRTLGEIDFLFSHENQLIHWETAVKYFLQLKPDCDEQGYIGPNAADNL
;
A
#
# COMPACT_ATOMS: atom_id res chain seq x y z
N MET A 1 -0.10 16.91 7.47
CA MET A 1 0.68 16.33 6.34
C MET A 1 -0.20 16.14 5.11
N LEU A 2 -1.23 15.29 5.10
CA LEU A 2 -2.10 15.02 3.95
C LEU A 2 -2.87 16.24 3.43
N ASP A 3 -3.15 17.22 4.28
CA ASP A 3 -3.86 18.46 3.91
C ASP A 3 -3.09 19.35 2.91
N ALA A 4 -1.81 19.09 2.72
CA ALA A 4 -0.99 19.77 1.70
C ALA A 4 -1.38 19.35 0.28
N PHE A 5 -1.94 18.14 0.10
CA PHE A 5 -2.33 17.59 -1.20
C PHE A 5 -3.84 17.80 -1.45
N LYS A 6 -4.18 18.60 -2.45
CA LYS A 6 -5.57 18.93 -2.80
C LYS A 6 -6.11 18.05 -3.93
N HIS A 7 -5.22 17.62 -4.84
CA HIS A 7 -5.61 16.73 -5.91
C HIS A 7 -5.97 15.34 -5.36
N PRO A 8 -7.20 14.81 -5.58
CA PRO A 8 -7.67 13.59 -4.91
C PRO A 8 -6.72 12.39 -5.09
N ARG A 9 -6.21 12.16 -6.31
CA ARG A 9 -5.35 11.00 -6.59
C ARG A 9 -3.95 11.13 -5.97
N VAL A 10 -3.42 12.33 -5.87
CA VAL A 10 -2.14 12.59 -5.19
C VAL A 10 -2.31 12.43 -3.67
N ARG A 11 -3.43 12.88 -3.12
CA ARG A 11 -3.76 12.68 -1.71
C ARG A 11 -3.97 11.20 -1.37
N ASP A 12 -4.65 10.44 -2.26
CA ASP A 12 -4.79 8.99 -2.10
C ASP A 12 -3.41 8.30 -2.07
N LEU A 13 -2.52 8.66 -3.00
CA LEU A 13 -1.14 8.15 -3.03
C LEU A 13 -0.37 8.50 -1.77
N ALA A 14 -0.40 9.77 -1.35
CA ALA A 14 0.25 10.22 -0.12
C ALA A 14 -0.30 9.48 1.12
N TRP A 15 -1.61 9.22 1.16
CA TRP A 15 -2.25 8.45 2.22
C TRP A 15 -1.74 7.01 2.26
N VAL A 16 -1.65 6.34 1.11
CA VAL A 16 -1.10 4.96 1.02
C VAL A 16 0.32 4.90 1.57
N MET A 17 1.14 5.91 1.26
CA MET A 17 2.56 5.95 1.65
C MET A 17 2.77 6.21 3.14
N CYS A 18 1.89 7.00 3.79
CA CYS A 18 2.04 7.39 5.19
C CYS A 18 1.11 6.62 6.16
N SER A 19 0.33 5.66 5.64
CA SER A 19 -0.54 4.86 6.50
C SER A 19 0.28 3.83 7.28
N PRO A 20 0.23 3.84 8.62
CA PRO A 20 0.96 2.88 9.43
C PRO A 20 0.43 1.45 9.22
N SER A 21 1.28 0.47 9.46
CA SER A 21 0.86 -0.93 9.48
C SER A 21 -0.12 -1.17 10.63
N MET A 22 -1.15 -1.98 10.38
CA MET A 22 -2.05 -2.47 11.41
C MET A 22 -1.48 -3.68 12.16
N LEU A 23 -0.40 -4.28 11.63
CA LEU A 23 0.24 -5.44 12.23
C LEU A 23 1.28 -4.98 13.25
N LYS A 24 1.34 -5.69 14.38
CA LYS A 24 2.42 -5.52 15.36
C LYS A 24 3.61 -6.36 14.93
N ASP A 25 4.81 -5.80 15.10
CA ASP A 25 6.06 -6.52 14.84
C ASP A 25 6.40 -7.44 16.02
N ASP A 26 5.58 -8.49 16.20
CA ASP A 26 5.76 -9.51 17.23
C ASP A 26 6.10 -10.90 16.65
N ALA A 27 6.20 -11.00 15.33
CA ALA A 27 6.50 -12.24 14.65
C ALA A 27 8.00 -12.38 14.33
N PRO A 28 8.75 -13.30 14.96
CA PRO A 28 10.20 -13.43 14.79
C PRO A 28 10.65 -13.85 13.37
N GLN A 29 9.74 -14.13 12.47
CA GLN A 29 10.01 -14.62 11.10
C GLN A 29 9.60 -13.63 10.00
N HIS A 30 8.92 -12.54 10.34
CA HIS A 30 8.45 -11.54 9.38
C HIS A 30 8.76 -10.14 9.93
N SER A 31 9.35 -9.31 9.11
CA SER A 31 9.45 -7.89 9.43
C SER A 31 8.18 -7.18 8.96
N VAL A 32 7.59 -6.41 9.84
CA VAL A 32 6.48 -5.51 9.50
C VAL A 32 7.07 -4.18 9.06
N PHE A 33 6.52 -3.61 8.02
CA PHE A 33 6.86 -2.25 7.60
C PHE A 33 6.41 -1.29 8.70
N THR A 34 7.38 -0.65 9.36
CA THR A 34 7.15 0.14 10.57
C THR A 34 6.67 1.56 10.25
N GLU A 35 6.20 2.27 11.26
CA GLU A 35 5.86 3.69 11.13
C GLU A 35 7.09 4.52 10.75
N GLU A 36 8.26 4.20 11.31
CA GLU A 36 9.54 4.86 10.99
C GLU A 36 9.94 4.64 9.51
N ASP A 37 9.72 3.43 8.98
CA ASP A 37 9.95 3.13 7.57
C ASP A 37 9.01 3.94 6.67
N CYS A 38 7.72 4.05 7.06
CA CYS A 38 6.74 4.87 6.35
C CYS A 38 7.18 6.34 6.31
N GLU A 39 7.54 6.91 7.44
CA GLU A 39 7.99 8.30 7.55
C GLU A 39 9.23 8.55 6.68
N LEU A 40 10.23 7.67 6.78
CA LEU A 40 11.48 7.80 6.01
C LEU A 40 11.23 7.76 4.49
N LEU A 41 10.43 6.81 4.02
CA LEU A 41 10.14 6.70 2.58
C LEU A 41 9.21 7.81 2.09
N PHE A 42 8.30 8.27 2.94
CA PHE A 42 7.44 9.41 2.63
C PHE A 42 8.27 10.69 2.48
N ASP A 43 9.17 10.97 3.42
CA ASP A 43 10.03 12.15 3.39
C ASP A 43 10.94 12.15 2.15
N LYS A 44 11.50 11.01 1.79
CA LYS A 44 12.30 10.87 0.55
C LYS A 44 11.50 11.14 -0.72
N ALA A 45 10.21 10.87 -0.71
CA ALA A 45 9.33 11.07 -1.87
C ALA A 45 8.62 12.43 -1.88
N LEU A 46 8.76 13.24 -0.84
CA LEU A 46 7.97 14.46 -0.63
C LEU A 46 8.06 15.45 -1.78
N ASP A 47 9.26 15.69 -2.29
CA ASP A 47 9.46 16.61 -3.44
C ASP A 47 8.72 16.11 -4.69
N LYS A 48 8.80 14.81 -4.97
CA LYS A 48 8.09 14.18 -6.10
C LYS A 48 6.57 14.26 -5.92
N LEU A 49 6.06 14.13 -4.70
CA LEU A 49 4.64 14.31 -4.38
C LEU A 49 4.18 15.74 -4.63
N TYR A 50 4.98 16.74 -4.27
CA TYR A 50 4.68 18.14 -4.58
C TYR A 50 4.73 18.44 -6.08
N GLU A 51 5.60 17.79 -6.84
CA GLU A 51 5.59 17.88 -8.30
C GLU A 51 4.32 17.27 -8.89
N LEU A 52 3.91 16.10 -8.40
CA LEU A 52 2.64 15.47 -8.79
C LEU A 52 1.42 16.33 -8.41
N GLU A 53 1.45 17.01 -7.28
CA GLU A 53 0.36 17.94 -6.90
C GLU A 53 0.23 19.09 -7.89
N LYS A 54 1.35 19.61 -8.41
CA LYS A 54 1.34 20.65 -9.46
C LYS A 54 0.94 20.11 -10.82
N ASN A 55 1.35 18.89 -11.16
CA ASN A 55 1.05 18.24 -12.42
C ASN A 55 0.82 16.74 -12.25
N PRO A 56 -0.42 16.31 -12.00
CA PRO A 56 -0.74 14.90 -11.73
C PRO A 56 -0.81 14.02 -12.98
N THR A 57 -0.54 14.54 -14.17
CA THR A 57 -0.75 13.86 -15.47
C THR A 57 -0.11 12.47 -15.51
N HIS A 58 1.12 12.33 -14.99
CA HIS A 58 1.82 11.04 -14.98
C HIS A 58 1.09 10.01 -14.13
N LEU A 59 0.70 10.37 -12.92
CA LEU A 59 -0.07 9.50 -12.03
C LEU A 59 -1.43 9.12 -12.64
N LEU A 60 -2.14 10.10 -13.22
CA LEU A 60 -3.44 9.85 -13.84
C LEU A 60 -3.33 8.88 -15.02
N SER A 61 -2.37 9.11 -15.92
CA SER A 61 -2.13 8.22 -17.06
C SER A 61 -1.72 6.81 -16.62
N TYR A 62 -1.01 6.69 -15.49
CA TYR A 62 -0.67 5.39 -14.91
C TYR A 62 -1.93 4.67 -14.41
N LEU A 63 -2.78 5.35 -13.65
CA LEU A 63 -4.01 4.78 -13.11
C LEU A 63 -5.00 4.37 -14.20
N GLU A 64 -5.08 5.11 -15.30
CA GLU A 64 -5.94 4.79 -16.46
C GLU A 64 -5.60 3.45 -17.12
N ARG A 65 -4.36 2.99 -17.02
CA ARG A 65 -3.95 1.66 -17.55
C ARG A 65 -4.53 0.49 -16.74
N PHE A 66 -4.94 0.74 -15.51
CA PHE A 66 -5.40 -0.27 -14.56
C PHE A 66 -6.79 0.10 -13.99
N PRO A 67 -7.84 0.19 -14.81
CA PRO A 67 -9.15 0.57 -14.32
C PRO A 67 -9.66 -0.45 -13.32
N SER A 68 -9.98 -0.01 -12.11
CA SER A 68 -10.57 -0.86 -11.08
C SER A 68 -11.53 -0.09 -10.20
N GLN A 69 -12.67 -0.70 -9.89
CA GLN A 69 -13.64 -0.21 -8.91
C GLN A 69 -13.44 -0.85 -7.53
N ARG A 70 -12.53 -1.84 -7.42
CA ARG A 70 -12.24 -2.52 -6.15
C ARG A 70 -11.17 -1.74 -5.41
N VAL A 71 -11.47 -1.36 -4.19
CA VAL A 71 -10.57 -0.56 -3.35
C VAL A 71 -9.22 -1.26 -3.11
N GLY A 72 -9.22 -2.55 -2.82
CA GLY A 72 -7.98 -3.32 -2.66
C GLY A 72 -7.08 -3.23 -3.91
N ARG A 73 -7.67 -3.43 -5.10
CA ARG A 73 -6.90 -3.32 -6.35
C ARG A 73 -6.40 -1.90 -6.60
N TYR A 74 -7.19 -0.88 -6.30
CA TYR A 74 -6.78 0.51 -6.41
C TYR A 74 -5.61 0.83 -5.46
N PHE A 75 -5.69 0.33 -4.22
CA PHE A 75 -4.60 0.45 -3.24
C PHE A 75 -3.30 -0.19 -3.75
N GLU A 76 -3.35 -1.43 -4.25
CA GLU A 76 -2.18 -2.12 -4.83
C GLU A 76 -1.57 -1.34 -6.00
N ILE A 77 -2.39 -0.75 -6.89
CA ILE A 77 -1.91 0.06 -8.01
C ILE A 77 -1.19 1.32 -7.52
N LEU A 78 -1.67 1.95 -6.44
CA LEU A 78 -0.99 3.10 -5.83
C LEU A 78 0.34 2.67 -5.17
N VAL A 79 0.38 1.53 -4.48
CA VAL A 79 1.63 0.97 -3.94
C VAL A 79 2.62 0.67 -5.08
N GLN A 80 2.15 0.06 -6.16
CA GLN A 80 2.99 -0.21 -7.33
C GLN A 80 3.56 1.08 -7.93
N TYR A 81 2.72 2.11 -8.10
CA TYR A 81 3.17 3.41 -8.57
C TYR A 81 4.24 4.01 -7.66
N TRP A 82 4.03 3.95 -6.35
CA TRP A 82 4.98 4.41 -5.35
C TRP A 82 6.34 3.71 -5.50
N LEU A 83 6.35 2.38 -5.51
CA LEU A 83 7.58 1.59 -5.65
C LEU A 83 8.32 1.89 -6.95
N GLU A 84 7.61 1.96 -8.10
CA GLU A 84 8.21 2.16 -9.42
C GLU A 84 8.72 3.59 -9.68
N HIS A 85 8.08 4.62 -9.09
CA HIS A 85 8.32 6.00 -9.51
C HIS A 85 8.80 6.93 -8.40
N LEU A 86 8.51 6.61 -7.14
CA LEU A 86 8.84 7.48 -6.02
C LEU A 86 9.95 6.93 -5.13
N THR A 87 10.39 5.69 -5.35
CA THR A 87 11.53 5.09 -4.65
C THR A 87 12.69 4.81 -5.61
N GLU A 88 13.78 4.29 -5.06
CA GLU A 88 14.93 3.76 -5.80
C GLU A 88 14.88 2.22 -5.89
N PHE A 89 13.74 1.62 -5.57
CA PHE A 89 13.57 0.18 -5.61
C PHE A 89 13.43 -0.31 -7.05
N GLU A 90 14.02 -1.45 -7.36
CA GLU A 90 13.83 -2.12 -8.62
C GLU A 90 12.69 -3.14 -8.50
N VAL A 91 11.52 -2.81 -9.03
CA VAL A 91 10.36 -3.72 -8.99
C VAL A 91 10.58 -4.85 -9.99
N ILE A 92 10.69 -6.08 -9.48
CA ILE A 92 10.92 -7.30 -10.25
C ILE A 92 9.59 -7.89 -10.72
N ALA A 93 8.60 -7.94 -9.84
CA ALA A 93 7.28 -8.46 -10.14
C ALA A 93 6.21 -7.85 -9.23
N SER A 94 4.99 -7.75 -9.74
CA SER A 94 3.79 -7.44 -8.96
C SER A 94 2.70 -8.45 -9.30
N ASN A 95 1.90 -8.84 -8.29
CA ASN A 95 0.83 -9.84 -8.40
C ASN A 95 1.31 -11.15 -9.05
N LEU A 96 2.48 -11.64 -8.60
CA LEU A 96 3.10 -12.84 -9.14
C LEU A 96 2.43 -14.09 -8.60
N GLN A 97 1.70 -14.80 -9.46
CA GLN A 97 1.06 -16.04 -9.06
C GLN A 97 2.04 -17.21 -9.01
N ILE A 98 2.05 -17.91 -7.89
CA ILE A 98 2.88 -19.08 -7.66
C ILE A 98 2.05 -20.34 -7.95
N HIS A 99 2.55 -21.15 -8.88
CA HIS A 99 1.88 -22.37 -9.32
C HIS A 99 2.69 -23.63 -8.99
N LYS A 100 1.96 -24.72 -8.66
CA LYS A 100 2.51 -26.09 -8.65
C LYS A 100 1.69 -26.93 -9.62
N GLY A 101 2.20 -27.11 -10.83
CA GLY A 101 1.46 -27.72 -11.92
C GLY A 101 0.26 -26.86 -12.32
N LYS A 102 -0.96 -27.41 -12.20
CA LYS A 102 -2.21 -26.68 -12.51
C LYS A 102 -2.82 -25.96 -11.30
N ARG A 103 -2.22 -26.11 -10.12
CA ARG A 103 -2.76 -25.53 -8.87
C ARG A 103 -2.03 -24.23 -8.55
N THR A 104 -2.77 -23.14 -8.34
CA THR A 104 -2.23 -21.91 -7.72
C THR A 104 -2.01 -22.17 -6.23
N LEU A 105 -0.81 -21.89 -5.74
CA LEU A 105 -0.41 -22.02 -4.35
C LEU A 105 -0.65 -20.74 -3.56
N GLY A 106 -0.46 -19.59 -4.22
CA GLY A 106 -0.59 -18.26 -3.65
C GLY A 106 -0.19 -17.20 -4.66
N GLU A 107 -0.14 -15.97 -4.21
CA GLU A 107 0.27 -14.82 -4.98
C GLU A 107 1.29 -14.04 -4.13
N ILE A 108 2.28 -13.45 -4.76
CA ILE A 108 3.20 -12.48 -4.19
C ILE A 108 2.75 -11.11 -4.67
N ASP A 109 2.36 -10.22 -3.75
CA ASP A 109 1.87 -8.89 -4.13
C ASP A 109 2.99 -8.08 -4.79
N PHE A 110 4.13 -7.93 -4.13
CA PHE A 110 5.28 -7.21 -4.66
C PHE A 110 6.59 -7.92 -4.36
N LEU A 111 7.42 -8.03 -5.39
CA LEU A 111 8.80 -8.50 -5.30
C LEU A 111 9.70 -7.43 -5.90
N PHE A 112 10.64 -6.90 -5.13
CA PHE A 112 11.56 -5.86 -5.57
C PHE A 112 12.94 -6.03 -4.95
N SER A 113 13.95 -5.37 -5.52
CA SER A 113 15.29 -5.33 -4.97
C SER A 113 15.65 -3.94 -4.47
N HIS A 114 16.43 -3.88 -3.39
CA HIS A 114 17.06 -2.70 -2.86
C HIS A 114 18.41 -3.07 -2.26
N GLU A 115 19.47 -2.36 -2.64
CA GLU A 115 20.84 -2.61 -2.18
C GLU A 115 21.30 -4.09 -2.30
N ASN A 116 20.96 -4.73 -3.42
CA ASN A 116 21.18 -6.16 -3.71
C ASN A 116 20.45 -7.14 -2.76
N GLN A 117 19.45 -6.66 -2.02
CA GLN A 117 18.56 -7.51 -1.23
C GLN A 117 17.25 -7.70 -1.95
N LEU A 118 16.78 -8.94 -2.00
CA LEU A 118 15.44 -9.26 -2.51
C LEU A 118 14.42 -9.08 -1.39
N ILE A 119 13.40 -8.30 -1.65
CA ILE A 119 12.37 -7.94 -0.68
C ILE A 119 11.01 -8.37 -1.24
N HIS A 120 10.24 -9.03 -0.40
CA HIS A 120 8.86 -9.42 -0.67
C HIS A 120 7.93 -8.61 0.25
N TRP A 121 6.95 -7.92 -0.34
CA TRP A 121 5.89 -7.26 0.40
C TRP A 121 4.54 -7.91 0.10
N GLU A 122 3.81 -8.19 1.17
CA GLU A 122 2.38 -8.47 1.16
C GLU A 122 1.66 -7.23 1.68
N THR A 123 0.63 -6.81 0.97
CA THR A 123 -0.08 -5.56 1.27
C THR A 123 -1.57 -5.79 1.39
N ALA A 124 -2.21 -5.09 2.31
CA ALA A 124 -3.65 -5.13 2.43
C ALA A 124 -4.22 -3.80 2.90
N VAL A 125 -5.37 -3.42 2.39
CA VAL A 125 -6.21 -2.37 2.94
C VAL A 125 -7.47 -2.99 3.52
N LYS A 126 -7.78 -2.67 4.76
CA LYS A 126 -8.97 -3.17 5.45
C LYS A 126 -9.82 -2.01 5.95
N TYR A 127 -11.12 -2.15 5.83
CA TYR A 127 -12.08 -1.21 6.39
C TYR A 127 -12.84 -1.88 7.51
N PHE A 128 -12.88 -1.24 8.66
CA PHE A 128 -13.65 -1.70 9.80
C PHE A 128 -14.72 -0.68 10.14
N LEU A 129 -15.93 -1.16 10.40
CA LEU A 129 -17.03 -0.34 10.89
C LEU A 129 -17.00 -0.33 12.41
N GLN A 130 -16.84 0.85 13.00
CA GLN A 130 -17.00 1.03 14.44
C GLN A 130 -18.49 1.02 14.80
N LEU A 131 -18.92 0.07 15.60
CA LEU A 131 -20.33 -0.08 15.98
C LEU A 131 -20.79 0.92 17.02
N LYS A 132 -19.88 1.35 17.92
CA LYS A 132 -20.15 2.32 18.98
C LYS A 132 -18.94 3.25 19.12
N PRO A 133 -19.14 4.56 19.37
CA PRO A 133 -18.03 5.52 19.50
C PRO A 133 -17.02 5.22 20.60
N ASP A 134 -17.43 4.54 21.67
CA ASP A 134 -16.64 4.29 22.88
C ASP A 134 -16.33 2.79 23.07
N CYS A 135 -16.38 1.99 22.00
CA CYS A 135 -16.03 0.58 22.13
C CYS A 135 -14.53 0.36 21.95
N ASP A 136 -14.03 -0.60 22.70
CA ASP A 136 -12.70 -1.16 22.57
C ASP A 136 -12.51 -1.91 21.23
N GLU A 137 -11.39 -2.60 21.05
CA GLU A 137 -11.04 -3.34 19.82
C GLU A 137 -12.15 -4.34 19.39
N GLN A 138 -12.99 -4.83 20.29
CA GLN A 138 -14.10 -5.74 19.98
C GLN A 138 -15.31 -5.06 19.32
N GLY A 139 -15.32 -3.74 19.25
CA GLY A 139 -16.40 -2.96 18.65
C GLY A 139 -16.27 -2.70 17.16
N TYR A 140 -15.26 -3.24 16.50
CA TYR A 140 -15.03 -3.07 15.06
C TYR A 140 -15.41 -4.33 14.29
N ILE A 141 -16.14 -4.16 13.20
CA ILE A 141 -16.53 -5.27 12.30
C ILE A 141 -15.97 -5.00 10.91
N GLY A 142 -15.28 -5.99 10.36
CA GLY A 142 -14.80 -5.99 8.98
C GLY A 142 -15.93 -6.18 7.95
N PRO A 143 -15.63 -6.04 6.65
CA PRO A 143 -16.64 -5.97 5.58
C PRO A 143 -17.59 -7.17 5.51
N ASN A 144 -17.15 -8.35 5.95
CA ASN A 144 -17.93 -9.59 5.90
C ASN A 144 -18.50 -9.98 7.27
N ALA A 145 -18.43 -9.09 8.28
CA ALA A 145 -18.81 -9.38 9.67
C ALA A 145 -18.12 -10.61 10.29
N ALA A 146 -17.10 -11.14 9.63
CA ALA A 146 -16.32 -12.30 10.05
C ALA A 146 -14.91 -11.92 10.52
N ASP A 147 -14.40 -10.77 10.04
CA ASP A 147 -13.12 -10.22 10.45
C ASP A 147 -13.36 -9.31 11.67
N ASN A 148 -12.73 -9.62 12.77
CA ASN A 148 -12.69 -8.76 13.97
C ASN A 148 -11.26 -8.24 14.13
N LEU A 149 -11.12 -7.02 14.63
CA LEU A 149 -9.84 -6.50 15.13
C LEU A 149 -9.48 -7.19 16.43
#